data_01f5ff5fd402773313cf4e0e4f77b810
#
_entry.id   01f5ff5fd402773313cf4e0e4f77b810
#
_cell.length_a   1.000
_cell.length_b   1.000
_cell.length_c   1.000
_cell.angle_alpha   90.00
_cell.angle_beta   90.00
_cell.angle_gamma   90.00
#
_symmetry.space_group_name_H-M   'P 1'
#
loop_
_entity.id
_entity.type
_entity.pdbx_description
1 polymer ?
#
loop_
_entity_poly.entity_id
_entity_poly.type
_entity_poly.pdbx_seq_one_letter_code
_entity_poly.pdbx_strand_id
1 'polypeptide(L)'
;YLLYTGVMLTSLCENNPCHIDVYILHSELTDKDIQRLKDCLDKYDVTIYLLYIEKDKFAGRMYTDKMWSIEAYYRLMLLDVLPPNVKRMFYFDVDIIVNKSLEAFYNMNFDGNDLIACEDDCGNCVPEHYGPMHRKIFGSEELHNHRYFNSGVLLMNIEQMRHKYNYDYYMGIARDVWNYKMEAPDQDILNYVHHKSCLLY
;
A
#
# COMPACT_ATOMS: atom_id res chain seq x y z
N TYR A 1 8.16 1.58 -14.32
CA TYR A 1 6.98 2.03 -13.53
C TYR A 1 6.53 3.45 -13.86
N LEU A 2 7.40 4.38 -14.31
CA LEU A 2 7.06 5.79 -14.55
C LEU A 2 5.83 5.99 -15.45
N LEU A 3 5.72 5.23 -16.55
CA LEU A 3 4.58 5.29 -17.47
C LEU A 3 3.26 4.93 -16.76
N TYR A 4 3.27 3.86 -16.01
CA TYR A 4 2.09 3.41 -15.23
C TYR A 4 1.68 4.44 -14.19
N THR A 5 2.66 5.02 -13.48
CA THR A 5 2.43 6.13 -12.53
C THR A 5 1.75 7.31 -13.22
N GLY A 6 2.23 7.72 -14.41
CA GLY A 6 1.61 8.81 -15.18
C GLY A 6 0.17 8.50 -15.60
N VAL A 7 -0.11 7.27 -16.06
CA VAL A 7 -1.47 6.83 -16.44
C VAL A 7 -2.39 6.81 -15.23
N MET A 8 -1.95 6.23 -14.12
CA MET A 8 -2.73 6.16 -12.88
C MET A 8 -3.06 7.56 -12.38
N LEU A 9 -2.07 8.46 -12.23
CA LEU A 9 -2.29 9.83 -11.74
C LEU A 9 -3.17 10.65 -12.69
N THR A 10 -3.00 10.50 -14.01
CA THR A 10 -3.87 11.16 -14.99
C THR A 10 -5.32 10.70 -14.80
N SER A 11 -5.56 9.39 -14.68
CA SER A 11 -6.90 8.85 -14.47
C SER A 11 -7.52 9.30 -13.15
N LEU A 12 -6.71 9.41 -12.10
CA LEU A 12 -7.12 9.92 -10.80
C LEU A 12 -7.58 11.37 -10.90
N CYS A 13 -6.75 12.25 -11.48
CA CYS A 13 -7.05 13.66 -11.61
C CYS A 13 -8.26 13.93 -12.53
N GLU A 14 -8.40 13.20 -13.65
CA GLU A 14 -9.55 13.33 -14.56
C GLU A 14 -10.89 13.05 -13.88
N ASN A 15 -10.91 12.11 -12.93
CA ASN A 15 -12.13 11.70 -12.26
C ASN A 15 -12.35 12.37 -10.89
N ASN A 16 -11.41 13.21 -10.44
CA ASN A 16 -11.47 13.90 -9.16
C ASN A 16 -11.00 15.35 -9.31
N PRO A 17 -11.88 16.29 -9.77
CA PRO A 17 -11.53 17.67 -10.06
C PRO A 17 -11.41 18.51 -8.78
N CYS A 18 -10.44 18.19 -7.94
CA CYS A 18 -10.08 18.89 -6.72
C CYS A 18 -8.57 18.97 -6.60
N HIS A 19 -8.04 19.75 -5.67
CA HIS A 19 -6.62 19.72 -5.35
C HIS A 19 -6.22 18.36 -4.78
N ILE A 20 -5.14 17.77 -5.31
CA ILE A 20 -4.63 16.46 -4.89
C ILE A 20 -3.16 16.57 -4.51
N ASP A 21 -2.83 16.25 -3.26
CA ASP A 21 -1.46 16.05 -2.82
C ASP A 21 -1.02 14.60 -3.12
N VAL A 22 -0.01 14.43 -3.95
CA VAL A 22 0.53 13.14 -4.37
C VAL A 22 1.89 12.91 -3.72
N TYR A 23 2.03 11.84 -2.96
CA TYR A 23 3.28 11.41 -2.34
C TYR A 23 3.84 10.21 -3.08
N ILE A 24 4.97 10.36 -3.75
CA ILE A 24 5.62 9.29 -4.52
C ILE A 24 6.80 8.73 -3.74
N LEU A 25 6.69 7.47 -3.32
CA LEU A 25 7.79 6.72 -2.72
C LEU A 25 8.73 6.25 -3.82
N HIS A 26 10.00 6.60 -3.75
CA HIS A 26 10.95 6.25 -4.79
C HIS A 26 12.39 6.11 -4.25
N SER A 27 13.24 5.45 -5.05
CA SER A 27 14.69 5.36 -4.80
C SER A 27 15.54 5.74 -6.00
N GLU A 28 14.93 5.90 -7.19
CA GLU A 28 15.67 6.00 -8.45
C GLU A 28 15.11 7.02 -9.46
N LEU A 29 14.07 7.78 -9.10
CA LEU A 29 13.54 8.81 -10.02
C LEU A 29 14.59 9.86 -10.32
N THR A 30 14.83 10.10 -11.61
CA THR A 30 15.70 11.17 -12.09
C THR A 30 14.92 12.47 -12.26
N ASP A 31 15.62 13.62 -12.34
CA ASP A 31 14.99 14.93 -12.64
C ASP A 31 14.19 14.88 -13.96
N LYS A 32 14.66 14.11 -14.93
CA LYS A 32 13.95 13.91 -16.22
C LYS A 32 12.64 13.14 -16.02
N ASP A 33 12.61 12.15 -15.15
CA ASP A 33 11.40 11.39 -14.85
C ASP A 33 10.39 12.25 -14.09
N ILE A 34 10.88 13.04 -13.16
CA ILE A 34 10.06 14.00 -12.40
C ILE A 34 9.45 15.04 -13.35
N GLN A 35 10.24 15.58 -14.28
CA GLN A 35 9.72 16.55 -15.26
C GLN A 35 8.65 15.93 -16.15
N ARG A 36 8.84 14.70 -16.61
CA ARG A 36 7.82 13.98 -17.41
C ARG A 36 6.51 13.79 -16.65
N LEU A 37 6.56 13.46 -15.37
CA LEU A 37 5.34 13.36 -14.53
C LEU A 37 4.65 14.71 -14.40
N LYS A 38 5.41 15.78 -14.17
CA LYS A 38 4.87 17.14 -14.10
C LYS A 38 4.22 17.55 -15.42
N ASP A 39 4.87 17.28 -16.56
CA ASP A 39 4.34 17.60 -17.89
C ASP A 39 3.02 16.85 -18.19
N CYS A 40 2.89 15.60 -17.71
CA CYS A 40 1.65 14.84 -17.84
C CYS A 40 0.50 15.41 -16.99
N LEU A 41 0.81 16.10 -15.91
CA LEU A 41 -0.15 16.55 -14.91
C LEU A 41 -0.34 18.07 -14.89
N ASP A 42 0.28 18.82 -15.79
CA ASP A 42 0.33 20.29 -15.79
C ASP A 42 -1.05 20.97 -15.85
N LYS A 43 -2.05 20.29 -16.44
CA LYS A 43 -3.42 20.78 -16.54
C LYS A 43 -4.29 20.54 -15.30
N TYR A 44 -3.77 19.80 -14.31
CA TYR A 44 -4.52 19.42 -13.11
C TYR A 44 -4.03 20.19 -11.88
N ASP A 45 -4.90 20.41 -10.94
CA ASP A 45 -4.57 20.98 -9.62
C ASP A 45 -3.96 19.90 -8.72
N VAL A 46 -2.66 19.65 -8.89
CA VAL A 46 -1.92 18.60 -8.20
C VAL A 46 -0.58 19.09 -7.68
N THR A 47 -0.23 18.71 -6.46
CA THR A 47 1.10 18.90 -5.91
C THR A 47 1.81 17.55 -5.72
N ILE A 48 3.01 17.41 -6.28
CA ILE A 48 3.80 16.18 -6.19
C ILE A 48 4.88 16.34 -5.13
N TYR A 49 4.87 15.47 -4.14
CA TYR A 49 5.89 15.32 -3.10
C TYR A 49 6.68 14.03 -3.34
N LEU A 50 7.99 14.15 -3.40
CA LEU A 50 8.89 13.01 -3.61
C LEU A 50 9.44 12.56 -2.27
N LEU A 51 9.15 11.31 -1.91
CA LEU A 51 9.63 10.69 -0.68
C LEU A 51 10.71 9.67 -1.03
N TYR A 52 11.97 10.05 -0.82
CA TYR A 52 13.11 9.18 -1.10
C TYR A 52 13.20 8.05 -0.08
N ILE A 53 13.30 6.82 -0.58
CA ILE A 53 13.47 5.60 0.23
C ILE A 53 14.84 5.00 -0.03
N GLU A 54 15.60 4.80 1.03
CA GLU A 54 16.90 4.12 0.97
C GLU A 54 16.69 2.61 0.77
N LYS A 55 17.07 2.08 -0.39
CA LYS A 55 16.94 0.64 -0.71
C LYS A 55 17.61 -0.25 0.32
N ASP A 56 18.73 0.19 0.89
CA ASP A 56 19.52 -0.57 1.85
C ASP A 56 18.77 -0.92 3.15
N LYS A 57 17.73 -0.16 3.47
CA LYS A 57 16.85 -0.50 4.60
C LYS A 57 16.17 -1.85 4.42
N PHE A 58 15.88 -2.23 3.18
CA PHE A 58 15.20 -3.48 2.83
C PHE A 58 16.14 -4.55 2.27
N ALA A 59 17.28 -4.15 1.68
CA ALA A 59 18.20 -5.06 1.00
C ALA A 59 18.72 -6.16 1.94
N GLY A 60 18.60 -7.42 1.51
CA GLY A 60 18.99 -8.59 2.28
C GLY A 60 18.10 -8.87 3.51
N ARG A 61 17.03 -8.09 3.70
CA ARG A 61 16.10 -8.24 4.83
C ARG A 61 14.70 -8.68 4.39
N MET A 62 14.39 -8.52 3.11
CA MET A 62 13.08 -8.83 2.56
C MET A 62 13.21 -9.82 1.41
N TYR A 63 12.20 -10.70 1.29
CA TYR A 63 12.13 -11.65 0.19
C TYR A 63 11.89 -10.89 -1.13
N THR A 64 12.74 -11.15 -2.10
CA THR A 64 12.59 -10.64 -3.47
C THR A 64 12.83 -11.74 -4.47
N ASP A 65 12.10 -11.76 -5.55
CA ASP A 65 12.29 -12.68 -6.65
C ASP A 65 12.00 -11.97 -8.00
N LYS A 66 11.73 -12.77 -9.05
CA LYS A 66 11.42 -12.20 -10.36
C LYS A 66 10.07 -11.49 -10.43
N MET A 67 9.16 -11.79 -9.51
CA MET A 67 7.81 -11.19 -9.45
C MET A 67 7.76 -10.02 -8.49
N TRP A 68 8.52 -10.09 -7.38
CA TRP A 68 8.43 -9.12 -6.28
C TRP A 68 9.74 -8.35 -6.13
N SER A 69 9.68 -7.07 -6.46
CA SER A 69 10.78 -6.15 -6.28
C SER A 69 10.77 -5.53 -4.87
N ILE A 70 11.90 -4.96 -4.49
CA ILE A 70 12.05 -4.33 -3.17
C ILE A 70 11.13 -3.12 -2.99
N GLU A 71 10.74 -2.49 -4.07
CA GLU A 71 9.84 -1.33 -4.10
C GLU A 71 8.44 -1.64 -3.54
N ALA A 72 7.98 -2.90 -3.66
CA ALA A 72 6.70 -3.32 -3.06
C ALA A 72 6.66 -3.06 -1.54
N TYR A 73 7.81 -3.16 -0.87
CA TYR A 73 7.90 -2.94 0.58
C TYR A 73 7.98 -1.48 1.00
N TYR A 74 8.15 -0.52 0.09
CA TYR A 74 8.26 0.90 0.45
C TYR A 74 7.04 1.41 1.20
N ARG A 75 5.85 0.83 0.94
CA ARG A 75 4.61 1.16 1.67
C ARG A 75 4.70 0.92 3.18
N LEU A 76 5.58 0.02 3.64
CA LEU A 76 5.78 -0.25 5.07
C LEU A 76 6.51 0.90 5.80
N MET A 77 7.12 1.84 5.04
CA MET A 77 7.74 3.05 5.58
C MET A 77 6.81 4.28 5.59
N LEU A 78 5.60 4.18 5.06
CA LEU A 78 4.70 5.34 4.88
C LEU A 78 4.54 6.16 6.17
N LEU A 79 4.34 5.50 7.29
CA LEU A 79 4.09 6.18 8.57
C LEU A 79 5.28 7.00 9.05
N ASP A 80 6.51 6.62 8.67
CA ASP A 80 7.75 7.28 9.08
C ASP A 80 8.13 8.42 8.15
N VAL A 81 7.76 8.35 6.87
CA VAL A 81 8.22 9.32 5.84
C VAL A 81 7.17 10.37 5.48
N LEU A 82 5.89 10.10 5.74
CA LEU A 82 4.82 11.06 5.48
C LEU A 82 4.89 12.27 6.42
N PRO A 83 4.58 13.48 5.95
CA PRO A 83 4.45 14.66 6.81
C PRO A 83 3.46 14.44 7.96
N PRO A 84 3.72 15.00 9.15
CA PRO A 84 2.90 14.76 10.35
C PRO A 84 1.46 15.27 10.25
N ASN A 85 1.19 16.21 9.37
CA ASN A 85 -0.14 16.75 9.10
C ASN A 85 -1.02 15.85 8.24
N VAL A 86 -0.47 14.82 7.58
CA VAL A 86 -1.26 13.85 6.83
C VAL A 86 -1.95 12.90 7.81
N LYS A 87 -3.28 12.96 7.86
CA LYS A 87 -4.11 12.17 8.78
C LYS A 87 -4.82 11.01 8.11
N ARG A 88 -5.11 11.15 6.81
CA ARG A 88 -5.85 10.21 5.97
C ARG A 88 -5.29 10.26 4.57
N MET A 89 -5.18 9.12 3.92
CA MET A 89 -4.75 9.06 2.52
C MET A 89 -5.24 7.80 1.83
N PHE A 90 -5.28 7.84 0.50
CA PHE A 90 -5.25 6.63 -0.31
C PHE A 90 -3.81 6.19 -0.57
N TYR A 91 -3.58 4.91 -0.50
CA TYR A 91 -2.45 4.25 -1.14
C TYR A 91 -2.95 3.58 -2.42
N PHE A 92 -2.19 3.73 -3.49
CA PHE A 92 -2.45 3.08 -4.77
C PHE A 92 -1.18 2.42 -5.30
N ASP A 93 -1.31 1.21 -5.82
CA ASP A 93 -0.34 0.65 -6.73
C ASP A 93 -0.40 1.40 -8.07
N VAL A 94 0.71 1.40 -8.82
CA VAL A 94 0.81 2.23 -10.04
C VAL A 94 0.12 1.62 -11.26
N ASP A 95 -0.31 0.37 -11.21
CA ASP A 95 -0.96 -0.39 -12.29
C ASP A 95 -2.51 -0.31 -12.23
N ILE A 96 -3.02 0.75 -11.62
CA ILE A 96 -4.45 1.01 -11.41
C ILE A 96 -4.94 2.10 -12.35
N ILE A 97 -6.21 2.02 -12.73
CA ILE A 97 -6.94 3.09 -13.43
C ILE A 97 -8.15 3.51 -12.58
N VAL A 98 -8.19 4.77 -12.20
CA VAL A 98 -9.33 5.37 -11.52
C VAL A 98 -10.34 5.82 -12.57
N ASN A 99 -11.54 5.25 -12.55
CA ASN A 99 -12.58 5.50 -13.57
C ASN A 99 -13.82 6.21 -13.03
N LYS A 100 -13.81 6.61 -11.75
CA LYS A 100 -14.90 7.35 -11.08
C LYS A 100 -14.34 8.23 -9.97
N SER A 101 -15.17 9.16 -9.48
CA SER A 101 -14.83 9.94 -8.28
C SER A 101 -14.63 9.03 -7.08
N LEU A 102 -13.58 9.34 -6.32
CA LEU A 102 -13.24 8.67 -5.07
C LEU A 102 -13.75 9.42 -3.83
N GLU A 103 -14.44 10.54 -4.01
CA GLU A 103 -14.85 11.41 -2.90
C GLU A 103 -15.67 10.66 -1.84
N ALA A 104 -16.65 9.87 -2.27
CA ALA A 104 -17.46 9.09 -1.35
C ALA A 104 -16.63 8.05 -0.57
N PHE A 105 -15.70 7.38 -1.25
CA PHE A 105 -14.80 6.42 -0.62
C PHE A 105 -13.82 7.14 0.33
N TYR A 106 -13.22 8.25 -0.10
CA TYR A 106 -12.32 9.02 0.75
C TYR A 106 -12.97 9.47 2.06
N ASN A 107 -14.27 9.82 2.02
CA ASN A 107 -15.01 10.30 3.18
C ASN A 107 -15.64 9.20 4.04
N MET A 108 -15.41 7.92 3.73
CA MET A 108 -15.92 6.82 4.55
C MET A 108 -15.39 6.91 5.99
N ASN A 109 -16.24 6.52 6.94
CA ASN A 109 -15.83 6.39 8.33
C ASN A 109 -14.99 5.12 8.50
N PHE A 110 -13.88 5.23 9.20
CA PHE A 110 -13.05 4.06 9.53
C PHE A 110 -13.67 3.16 10.60
N ASP A 111 -14.65 3.65 11.36
CA ASP A 111 -15.29 2.93 12.46
C ASP A 111 -14.28 2.29 13.44
N GLY A 112 -13.21 3.04 13.73
CA GLY A 112 -12.13 2.59 14.59
C GLY A 112 -11.09 1.69 13.92
N ASN A 113 -11.21 1.42 12.61
CA ASN A 113 -10.25 0.63 11.87
C ASN A 113 -9.06 1.47 11.38
N ASP A 114 -7.96 0.80 11.12
CA ASP A 114 -6.73 1.39 10.56
C ASP A 114 -6.81 1.54 9.05
N LEU A 115 -7.50 0.60 8.39
CA LEU A 115 -7.61 0.50 6.93
C LEU A 115 -9.05 0.27 6.49
N ILE A 116 -9.36 0.72 5.26
CA ILE A 116 -10.49 0.24 4.47
C ILE A 116 -9.93 -0.27 3.14
N ALA A 117 -10.25 -1.50 2.78
CA ALA A 117 -9.75 -2.17 1.59
C ALA A 117 -10.80 -3.08 0.95
N CYS A 118 -10.56 -3.49 -0.29
CA CYS A 118 -11.36 -4.53 -0.94
C CYS A 118 -10.86 -5.92 -0.56
N GLU A 119 -11.77 -6.88 -0.47
CA GLU A 119 -11.40 -8.29 -0.33
C GLU A 119 -10.63 -8.74 -1.58
N ASP A 120 -9.60 -9.56 -1.37
CA ASP A 120 -8.83 -10.15 -2.45
C ASP A 120 -9.55 -11.41 -2.97
N ASP A 121 -10.05 -11.35 -4.21
CA ASP A 121 -10.81 -12.43 -4.85
C ASP A 121 -9.90 -13.44 -5.60
N CYS A 122 -8.59 -13.38 -5.40
CA CYS A 122 -7.62 -14.23 -6.11
C CYS A 122 -7.52 -15.68 -5.62
N GLY A 123 -8.52 -16.21 -4.94
CA GLY A 123 -8.53 -17.60 -4.45
C GLY A 123 -7.67 -17.82 -3.19
N ASN A 124 -6.92 -16.83 -2.75
CA ASN A 124 -6.13 -16.88 -1.52
C ASN A 124 -6.96 -16.49 -0.28
N CYS A 125 -8.18 -16.02 -0.51
CA CYS A 125 -9.05 -15.45 0.52
C CYS A 125 -9.83 -16.50 1.33
N VAL A 126 -9.81 -17.75 0.91
CA VAL A 126 -10.50 -18.85 1.60
C VAL A 126 -9.50 -19.88 2.11
N PRO A 127 -9.62 -20.33 3.37
CA PRO A 127 -8.64 -21.24 3.98
C PRO A 127 -8.36 -22.52 3.17
N GLU A 128 -9.35 -23.00 2.42
CA GLU A 128 -9.22 -24.18 1.57
C GLU A 128 -8.25 -23.97 0.40
N HIS A 129 -8.10 -22.73 -0.05
CA HIS A 129 -7.23 -22.36 -1.16
C HIS A 129 -5.86 -21.85 -0.71
N TYR A 130 -5.64 -21.69 0.60
CA TYR A 130 -4.34 -21.27 1.10
C TYR A 130 -3.25 -22.24 0.67
N GLY A 131 -2.21 -21.72 0.04
CA GLY A 131 -0.96 -22.45 -0.16
C GLY A 131 -0.33 -22.83 1.18
N PRO A 132 0.67 -23.72 1.19
CA PRO A 132 1.30 -24.19 2.44
C PRO A 132 1.78 -23.07 3.34
N MET A 133 2.17 -21.93 2.76
CA MET A 133 2.68 -20.78 3.48
C MET A 133 1.56 -19.94 4.06
N HIS A 134 0.53 -19.61 3.29
CA HIS A 134 -0.67 -18.95 3.79
C HIS A 134 -1.28 -19.72 4.96
N ARG A 135 -1.40 -21.06 4.85
CA ARG A 135 -1.87 -21.91 5.96
C ARG A 135 -1.01 -21.82 7.21
N LYS A 136 0.30 -21.61 7.06
CA LYS A 136 1.20 -21.49 8.20
C LYS A 136 1.09 -20.13 8.88
N ILE A 137 0.86 -19.08 8.11
CA ILE A 137 0.74 -17.69 8.60
C ILE A 137 -0.69 -17.43 9.10
N PHE A 138 -1.71 -17.80 8.30
CA PHE A 138 -3.11 -17.45 8.53
C PHE A 138 -3.98 -18.64 8.97
N GLY A 139 -3.43 -19.84 9.04
CA GLY A 139 -4.14 -21.08 9.41
C GLY A 139 -4.30 -21.30 10.91
N SER A 140 -3.92 -20.34 11.76
CA SER A 140 -4.19 -20.40 13.19
C SER A 140 -5.70 -20.20 13.46
N GLU A 141 -6.21 -20.73 14.57
CA GLU A 141 -7.61 -20.57 14.96
C GLU A 141 -8.04 -19.09 15.00
N GLU A 142 -7.12 -18.21 15.42
CA GLU A 142 -7.33 -16.74 15.47
C GLU A 142 -7.49 -16.11 14.08
N LEU A 143 -6.81 -16.62 13.07
CA LEU A 143 -6.77 -16.10 11.71
C LEU A 143 -7.65 -16.92 10.74
N HIS A 144 -8.25 -18.00 11.22
CA HIS A 144 -9.04 -18.93 10.38
C HIS A 144 -10.23 -18.25 9.66
N ASN A 145 -10.81 -17.23 10.28
CA ASN A 145 -11.92 -16.45 9.71
C ASN A 145 -11.46 -15.09 9.14
N HIS A 146 -10.14 -14.89 8.99
CA HIS A 146 -9.63 -13.67 8.42
C HIS A 146 -10.01 -13.60 6.94
N ARG A 147 -10.68 -12.52 6.57
CA ARG A 147 -10.93 -12.17 5.18
C ARG A 147 -9.72 -11.39 4.67
N TYR A 148 -9.00 -11.99 3.74
CA TYR A 148 -7.78 -11.44 3.17
C TYR A 148 -8.10 -10.25 2.24
N PHE A 149 -7.41 -9.14 2.40
CA PHE A 149 -7.63 -7.94 1.58
C PHE A 149 -6.50 -7.71 0.58
N ASN A 150 -6.89 -7.12 -0.56
CA ASN A 150 -5.96 -6.65 -1.57
C ASN A 150 -5.29 -5.35 -1.09
N SER A 151 -3.96 -5.26 -1.23
CA SER A 151 -3.18 -4.11 -0.77
C SER A 151 -2.91 -3.05 -1.84
N GLY A 152 -3.37 -3.25 -3.06
CA GLY A 152 -3.14 -2.30 -4.16
C GLY A 152 -3.97 -1.03 -4.09
N VAL A 153 -5.10 -1.06 -3.35
CA VAL A 153 -5.93 0.12 -3.04
C VAL A 153 -6.30 0.11 -1.58
N LEU A 154 -5.76 1.05 -0.82
CA LEU A 154 -6.03 1.16 0.62
C LEU A 154 -6.46 2.60 0.95
N LEU A 155 -7.55 2.77 1.68
CA LEU A 155 -7.80 4.00 2.41
C LEU A 155 -7.25 3.83 3.82
N MET A 156 -6.32 4.71 4.23
CA MET A 156 -5.50 4.56 5.43
C MET A 156 -5.80 5.65 6.45
N ASN A 157 -6.04 5.25 7.70
CA ASN A 157 -6.16 6.13 8.87
C ASN A 157 -4.77 6.40 9.45
N ILE A 158 -4.01 7.27 8.79
CA ILE A 158 -2.61 7.56 9.12
C ILE A 158 -2.48 8.08 10.56
N GLU A 159 -3.42 8.94 11.01
CA GLU A 159 -3.42 9.47 12.36
C GLU A 159 -3.47 8.36 13.41
N GLN A 160 -4.39 7.41 13.27
CA GLN A 160 -4.51 6.27 14.19
C GLN A 160 -3.33 5.31 14.08
N MET A 161 -2.90 4.99 12.84
CA MET A 161 -1.83 4.03 12.60
C MET A 161 -0.50 4.48 13.20
N ARG A 162 -0.16 5.77 13.16
CA ARG A 162 1.08 6.32 13.74
C ARG A 162 1.21 6.09 15.26
N HIS A 163 0.12 5.92 15.97
CA HIS A 163 0.15 5.61 17.40
C HIS A 163 0.49 4.15 17.71
N LYS A 164 0.42 3.27 16.71
CA LYS A 164 0.54 1.82 16.88
C LYS A 164 1.73 1.23 16.14
N TYR A 165 2.07 1.78 14.97
CA TYR A 165 2.97 1.17 14.01
C TYR A 165 4.00 2.15 13.49
N ASN A 166 5.13 1.60 13.09
CA ASN A 166 6.23 2.28 12.39
C ASN A 166 6.99 1.25 11.54
N TYR A 167 8.01 1.69 10.83
CA TYR A 167 8.87 0.82 10.03
C TYR A 167 9.43 -0.35 10.83
N ASP A 168 9.97 -0.11 12.03
CA ASP A 168 10.58 -1.16 12.86
C ASP A 168 9.58 -2.23 13.28
N TYR A 169 8.33 -1.84 13.52
CA TYR A 169 7.24 -2.77 13.83
C TYR A 169 6.98 -3.72 12.66
N TYR A 170 6.76 -3.18 11.45
CA TYR A 170 6.53 -4.00 10.25
C TYR A 170 7.74 -4.88 9.92
N MET A 171 8.95 -4.37 10.06
CA MET A 171 10.19 -5.13 9.85
C MET A 171 10.38 -6.23 10.91
N GLY A 172 9.89 -6.03 12.13
CA GLY A 172 9.82 -7.07 13.15
C GLY A 172 8.94 -8.24 12.69
N ILE A 173 7.72 -7.94 12.27
CA ILE A 173 6.80 -8.94 11.72
C ILE A 173 7.40 -9.63 10.48
N ALA A 174 7.95 -8.85 9.55
CA ALA A 174 8.58 -9.41 8.35
C ALA A 174 9.69 -10.43 8.68
N ARG A 175 10.51 -10.17 9.72
CA ARG A 175 11.55 -11.11 10.16
C ARG A 175 10.96 -12.39 10.73
N ASP A 176 9.90 -12.29 11.52
CA ASP A 176 9.27 -13.43 12.17
C ASP A 176 8.62 -14.36 11.14
N VAL A 177 8.05 -13.81 10.07
CA VAL A 177 7.45 -14.56 8.97
C VAL A 177 8.39 -14.81 7.80
N TRP A 178 9.59 -14.20 7.78
CA TRP A 178 10.59 -14.32 6.70
C TRP A 178 11.03 -15.76 6.40
N ASN A 179 11.10 -16.59 7.42
CA ASN A 179 11.41 -18.01 7.23
C ASN A 179 10.33 -18.73 6.42
N TYR A 180 9.21 -18.06 6.14
CA TYR A 180 8.16 -18.52 5.28
C TYR A 180 8.28 -17.85 3.92
N LYS A 181 8.29 -18.61 2.85
CA LYS A 181 8.22 -18.08 1.50
C LYS A 181 6.83 -17.44 1.31
N MET A 182 6.76 -16.12 1.42
CA MET A 182 5.54 -15.35 1.24
C MET A 182 5.10 -15.38 -0.23
N GLU A 183 3.79 -15.46 -0.48
CA GLU A 183 3.25 -15.48 -1.84
C GLU A 183 2.99 -14.05 -2.36
N ALA A 184 2.58 -13.16 -1.46
CA ALA A 184 2.41 -11.72 -1.71
C ALA A 184 3.04 -10.93 -0.54
N PRO A 185 4.37 -10.72 -0.52
CA PRO A 185 5.13 -10.46 0.69
C PRO A 185 4.69 -9.25 1.51
N ASP A 186 4.48 -8.10 0.88
CA ASP A 186 4.02 -6.88 1.55
C ASP A 186 2.53 -6.94 1.90
N GLN A 187 1.71 -7.54 1.02
CA GLN A 187 0.30 -7.77 1.26
C GLN A 187 0.09 -8.76 2.42
N ASP A 188 0.89 -9.83 2.50
CA ASP A 188 0.84 -10.80 3.59
C ASP A 188 1.16 -10.13 4.94
N ILE A 189 2.18 -9.25 4.99
CA ILE A 189 2.52 -8.50 6.20
C ILE A 189 1.38 -7.59 6.62
N LEU A 190 0.79 -6.84 5.69
CA LEU A 190 -0.33 -5.95 5.98
C LEU A 190 -1.55 -6.74 6.47
N ASN A 191 -1.89 -7.83 5.81
CA ASN A 191 -2.98 -8.71 6.23
C ASN A 191 -2.74 -9.31 7.61
N TYR A 192 -1.52 -9.76 7.90
CA TYR A 192 -1.15 -10.29 9.21
C TYR A 192 -1.31 -9.24 10.32
N VAL A 193 -0.85 -8.01 10.08
CA VAL A 193 -0.89 -6.93 11.07
C VAL A 193 -2.31 -6.38 11.26
N HIS A 194 -3.04 -6.20 10.17
CA HIS A 194 -4.31 -5.45 10.18
C HIS A 194 -5.57 -6.33 10.11
N HIS A 195 -5.47 -7.65 10.30
CA HIS A 195 -6.62 -8.56 10.22
C HIS A 195 -7.79 -8.22 11.15
N LYS A 196 -7.53 -7.52 12.27
CA LYS A 196 -8.56 -7.07 13.22
C LYS A 196 -8.92 -5.58 13.09
N SER A 197 -8.27 -4.86 12.17
CA SER A 197 -8.40 -3.41 12.03
C SER A 197 -8.52 -2.98 10.56
N CYS A 198 -8.97 -3.86 9.69
CA CYS A 198 -9.33 -3.56 8.31
C CYS A 198 -10.84 -3.71 8.11
N LEU A 199 -11.50 -2.65 7.67
CA LEU A 199 -12.87 -2.68 7.21
C LEU A 199 -12.87 -3.10 5.74
N LEU A 200 -13.53 -4.21 5.43
CA LEU A 200 -13.66 -4.70 4.06
C LEU A 200 -14.89 -4.12 3.38
N TYR A 201 -14.67 -3.64 2.17
CA TYR A 201 -15.67 -2.99 1.33
C TYR A 201 -15.99 -3.83 0.09
#